data_781fa757da4e12b1af97817874b14638
#
_entry.id   781fa757da4e12b1af97817874b14638
#
_cell.length_a   1.000
_cell.length_b   1.000
_cell.length_c   1.000
_cell.angle_alpha   90.00
_cell.angle_beta   90.00
_cell.angle_gamma   90.00
#
_symmetry.space_group_name_H-M   'P 1'
#
loop_
_entity.id
_entity.type
_entity.pdbx_description
1 polymer ?
#
loop_
_entity_poly.entity_id
_entity_poly.type
_entity_poly.pdbx_seq_one_letter_code
_entity_poly.pdbx_strand_id
1 'polypeptide(L)'
;MRMEHLQLGQLGTNCYIVANEYGAFVIDPACDAQVILRKAEEMGVKIDTVVLTHGHYDHIAAADELGLEMVHLHEKEEMLYLNPEYNLSGHFGAAFFGKKQCVLLKDGDAFMGFTVIHTPGHTPGGICLYNEEEKMLFSGDTLFCAGYGRTDFPGGDFDELVKSLSKLNRMKSDYHMYPGHGEILLNRRKK
;
A
#
# COMPACT_ATOMS: atom_id res chain seq x y z
N MET A 1 5.57 -1.86 -18.03
CA MET A 1 4.86 -2.30 -16.80
C MET A 1 3.42 -2.66 -17.12
N ARG A 2 2.81 -3.66 -16.44
CA ARG A 2 1.37 -4.00 -16.49
C ARG A 2 0.80 -3.89 -15.09
N MET A 3 -0.43 -3.46 -14.96
CA MET A 3 -1.08 -3.30 -13.65
C MET A 3 -2.57 -3.59 -13.76
N GLU A 4 -3.13 -4.24 -12.75
CA GLU A 4 -4.56 -4.38 -12.51
C GLU A 4 -4.92 -3.75 -11.17
N HIS A 5 -6.10 -3.17 -11.11
CA HIS A 5 -6.66 -2.55 -9.92
C HIS A 5 -7.92 -3.29 -9.51
N LEU A 6 -7.99 -3.66 -8.25
CA LEU A 6 -9.15 -4.26 -7.60
C LEU A 6 -9.61 -3.35 -6.46
N GLN A 7 -10.90 -3.18 -6.33
CA GLN A 7 -11.49 -2.50 -5.17
C GLN A 7 -12.14 -3.55 -4.27
N LEU A 8 -11.60 -3.77 -3.08
CA LEU A 8 -11.92 -4.91 -2.25
C LEU A 8 -12.41 -4.49 -0.85
N GLY A 9 -13.18 -5.38 -0.23
CA GLY A 9 -13.64 -5.21 1.14
C GLY A 9 -14.74 -4.18 1.34
N GLN A 10 -15.17 -4.02 2.60
CA GLN A 10 -16.29 -3.13 2.96
C GLN A 10 -15.94 -1.64 2.81
N LEU A 11 -14.67 -1.29 2.94
CA LEU A 11 -14.19 0.09 2.81
C LEU A 11 -13.78 0.43 1.37
N GLY A 12 -13.85 -0.54 0.43
CA GLY A 12 -13.47 -0.33 -0.96
C GLY A 12 -11.98 -0.01 -1.11
N THR A 13 -11.14 -0.73 -0.37
CA THR A 13 -9.69 -0.55 -0.40
C THR A 13 -9.14 -0.92 -1.77
N ASN A 14 -8.28 -0.09 -2.29
CA ASN A 14 -7.62 -0.30 -3.58
C ASN A 14 -6.44 -1.26 -3.41
N CYS A 15 -6.55 -2.44 -4.00
CA CYS A 15 -5.49 -3.43 -4.13
C CYS A 15 -4.93 -3.39 -5.55
N TYR A 16 -3.61 -3.37 -5.69
CA TYR A 16 -2.97 -3.30 -7.00
C TYR A 16 -2.08 -4.50 -7.25
N ILE A 17 -2.25 -5.14 -8.40
CA ILE A 17 -1.34 -6.18 -8.89
C ILE A 17 -0.46 -5.54 -9.95
N VAL A 18 0.84 -5.51 -9.74
CA VAL A 18 1.83 -4.91 -10.63
C VAL A 18 2.78 -5.97 -11.14
N ALA A 19 3.05 -5.96 -12.44
CA ALA A 19 4.03 -6.84 -13.06
C ALA A 19 4.99 -6.04 -13.95
N ASN A 20 6.27 -6.22 -13.71
CA ASN A 20 7.35 -5.55 -14.45
C ASN A 20 8.53 -6.51 -14.67
N GLU A 21 9.69 -6.01 -15.04
CA GLU A 21 10.90 -6.80 -15.27
C GLU A 21 11.49 -7.45 -14.01
N TYR A 22 11.11 -6.96 -12.81
CA TYR A 22 11.55 -7.52 -11.53
C TYR A 22 10.66 -8.65 -11.02
N GLY A 23 9.47 -8.85 -11.59
CA GLY A 23 8.50 -9.88 -11.17
C GLY A 23 7.08 -9.33 -11.07
N ALA A 24 6.22 -10.05 -10.34
CA ALA A 24 4.86 -9.63 -10.09
C ALA A 24 4.59 -9.52 -8.58
N PHE A 25 4.08 -8.39 -8.15
CA PHE A 25 3.79 -8.12 -6.75
C PHE A 25 2.40 -7.53 -6.56
N VAL A 26 1.89 -7.69 -5.35
CA VAL A 26 0.63 -7.09 -4.93
C VAL A 26 0.89 -6.02 -3.87
N ILE A 27 0.20 -4.89 -4.01
CA ILE A 27 0.19 -3.80 -3.04
C ILE A 27 -1.15 -3.84 -2.31
N ASP A 28 -1.11 -3.85 -0.99
CA ASP A 28 -2.26 -3.82 -0.08
C ASP A 28 -3.31 -4.89 -0.42
N PRO A 29 -3.03 -6.18 -0.16
CA PRO A 29 -3.98 -7.27 -0.36
C PRO A 29 -5.11 -7.19 0.68
N ALA A 30 -6.09 -6.37 0.41
CA ALA A 30 -7.14 -5.93 1.33
C ALA A 30 -8.01 -7.06 1.88
N CYS A 31 -8.52 -7.92 1.02
CA CYS A 31 -9.28 -9.12 1.39
C CYS A 31 -9.41 -10.05 0.19
N ASP A 32 -9.96 -11.27 0.43
CA ASP A 32 -10.27 -12.24 -0.62
C ASP A 32 -9.08 -12.59 -1.53
N ALA A 33 -8.10 -13.28 -0.96
CA ALA A 33 -6.89 -13.74 -1.67
C ALA A 33 -7.22 -14.47 -2.98
N GLN A 34 -8.34 -15.22 -3.05
CA GLN A 34 -8.72 -15.97 -4.24
C GLN A 34 -9.11 -15.04 -5.41
N VAL A 35 -9.72 -13.89 -5.13
CA VAL A 35 -9.99 -12.87 -6.17
C VAL A 35 -8.69 -12.28 -6.70
N ILE A 36 -7.75 -11.97 -5.80
CA ILE A 36 -6.43 -11.44 -6.17
C ILE A 36 -5.65 -12.43 -7.02
N LEU A 37 -5.57 -13.70 -6.58
CA LEU A 37 -4.84 -14.75 -7.29
C LEU A 37 -5.45 -15.05 -8.67
N ARG A 38 -6.78 -15.09 -8.76
CA ARG A 38 -7.48 -15.28 -10.04
C ARG A 38 -7.20 -14.13 -11.00
N LYS A 39 -7.19 -12.89 -10.52
CA LYS A 39 -6.86 -11.73 -11.33
C LYS A 39 -5.41 -11.80 -11.83
N ALA A 40 -4.47 -12.22 -11.00
CA ALA A 40 -3.08 -12.44 -11.42
C ALA A 40 -2.98 -13.53 -12.51
N GLU A 41 -3.75 -14.62 -12.38
CA GLU A 41 -3.83 -15.67 -13.40
C GLU A 41 -4.39 -15.14 -14.72
N GLU A 42 -5.44 -14.32 -14.70
CA GLU A 42 -5.99 -13.62 -15.88
C GLU A 42 -4.95 -12.70 -16.55
N MET A 43 -4.08 -12.06 -15.76
CA MET A 43 -2.94 -11.29 -16.26
C MET A 43 -1.83 -12.18 -16.85
N GLY A 44 -1.87 -13.50 -16.61
CA GLY A 44 -0.79 -14.43 -16.99
C GLY A 44 0.47 -14.24 -16.14
N VAL A 45 0.34 -13.85 -14.87
CA VAL A 45 1.45 -13.65 -13.93
C VAL A 45 1.24 -14.46 -12.66
N LYS A 46 2.34 -14.80 -11.99
CA LYS A 46 2.33 -15.37 -10.65
C LYS A 46 2.84 -14.31 -9.67
N ILE A 47 2.03 -13.95 -8.69
CA ILE A 47 2.48 -13.07 -7.60
C ILE A 47 3.57 -13.79 -6.82
N ASP A 48 4.70 -13.16 -6.65
CA ASP A 48 5.85 -13.66 -5.89
C ASP A 48 6.20 -12.76 -4.69
N THR A 49 5.59 -11.58 -4.60
CA THR A 49 5.94 -10.56 -3.61
C THR A 49 4.69 -9.80 -3.14
N VAL A 50 4.64 -9.51 -1.84
CA VAL A 50 3.62 -8.65 -1.20
C VAL A 50 4.30 -7.43 -0.61
N VAL A 51 3.72 -6.26 -0.81
CA VAL A 51 4.10 -5.04 -0.11
C VAL A 51 2.88 -4.36 0.48
N LEU A 52 3.04 -3.87 1.71
CA LEU A 52 2.01 -3.17 2.46
C LEU A 52 2.39 -1.69 2.54
N THR A 53 1.49 -0.80 2.12
CA THR A 53 1.71 0.64 2.30
C THR A 53 1.66 1.02 3.76
N HIS A 54 0.82 0.33 4.53
CA HIS A 54 0.71 0.44 5.98
C HIS A 54 -0.01 -0.79 6.57
N GLY A 55 -0.11 -0.88 7.89
CA GLY A 55 -0.55 -2.07 8.60
C GLY A 55 -2.02 -2.08 9.03
N HIS A 56 -2.92 -1.21 8.55
CA HIS A 56 -4.33 -1.31 8.89
C HIS A 56 -4.99 -2.51 8.23
N TYR A 57 -5.95 -3.11 8.95
CA TYR A 57 -6.54 -4.41 8.62
C TYR A 57 -7.12 -4.49 7.21
N ASP A 58 -7.79 -3.45 6.78
CA ASP A 58 -8.42 -3.39 5.47
C ASP A 58 -7.41 -3.36 4.30
N HIS A 59 -6.12 -3.13 4.57
CA HIS A 59 -5.04 -3.23 3.59
C HIS A 59 -4.28 -4.57 3.64
N ILE A 60 -4.39 -5.31 4.75
CA ILE A 60 -3.52 -6.46 5.01
C ILE A 60 -4.27 -7.79 5.14
N ALA A 61 -5.61 -7.78 5.15
CA ALA A 61 -6.40 -8.93 5.59
C ALA A 61 -6.15 -10.22 4.79
N ALA A 62 -5.82 -10.12 3.50
CA ALA A 62 -5.49 -11.28 2.66
C ALA A 62 -3.98 -11.57 2.55
N ALA A 63 -3.10 -10.80 3.19
CA ALA A 63 -1.65 -10.94 3.03
C ALA A 63 -1.15 -12.34 3.38
N ASP A 64 -1.70 -12.94 4.44
CA ASP A 64 -1.33 -14.28 4.91
C ASP A 64 -1.83 -15.42 4.01
N GLU A 65 -2.85 -15.17 3.18
CA GLU A 65 -3.55 -16.18 2.40
C GLU A 65 -3.05 -16.29 0.95
N LEU A 66 -2.12 -15.43 0.53
CA LEU A 66 -1.56 -15.43 -0.83
C LEU A 66 -0.53 -16.54 -1.09
N GLY A 67 -0.23 -17.37 -0.11
CA GLY A 67 0.71 -18.50 -0.26
C GLY A 67 2.18 -18.09 -0.32
N LEU A 68 2.52 -16.87 0.10
CA LEU A 68 3.88 -16.36 0.18
C LEU A 68 4.41 -16.43 1.61
N GLU A 69 5.74 -16.51 1.77
CA GLU A 69 6.38 -16.63 3.08
C GLU A 69 6.70 -15.26 3.72
N MET A 70 6.79 -14.23 2.90
CA MET A 70 7.25 -12.90 3.33
C MET A 70 6.28 -11.81 2.92
N VAL A 71 6.24 -10.74 3.74
CA VAL A 71 5.60 -9.46 3.41
C VAL A 71 6.60 -8.34 3.57
N HIS A 72 6.56 -7.36 2.67
CA HIS A 72 7.42 -6.18 2.71
C HIS A 72 6.61 -5.01 3.27
N LEU A 73 7.15 -4.34 4.27
CA LEU A 73 6.53 -3.19 4.92
C LEU A 73 7.62 -2.31 5.56
N HIS A 74 7.29 -1.07 5.85
CA HIS A 74 8.22 -0.22 6.57
C HIS A 74 8.46 -0.75 8.00
N GLU A 75 9.68 -0.60 8.53
CA GLU A 75 10.08 -1.13 9.85
C GLU A 75 9.13 -0.72 11.00
N LYS A 76 8.49 0.45 10.91
CA LYS A 76 7.55 0.93 11.93
C LYS A 76 6.13 0.37 11.78
N GLU A 77 5.83 -0.38 10.71
CA GLU A 77 4.54 -1.03 10.49
C GLU A 77 4.51 -2.49 11.00
N GLU A 78 5.65 -3.05 11.35
CA GLU A 78 5.72 -4.45 11.80
C GLU A 78 4.79 -4.70 13.00
N MET A 79 4.75 -3.79 13.96
CA MET A 79 3.86 -3.90 15.12
C MET A 79 2.38 -3.87 14.72
N LEU A 80 2.00 -3.04 13.74
CA LEU A 80 0.63 -2.99 13.25
C LEU A 80 0.26 -4.31 12.57
N TYR A 81 1.10 -4.80 11.67
CA TYR A 81 0.87 -6.06 10.98
C TYR A 81 0.71 -7.23 11.95
N LEU A 82 1.50 -7.29 13.01
CA LEU A 82 1.52 -8.40 13.97
C LEU A 82 0.45 -8.34 15.05
N ASN A 83 -0.20 -7.19 15.30
CA ASN A 83 -1.02 -7.00 16.49
C ASN A 83 -2.41 -6.38 16.17
N PRO A 84 -3.50 -7.12 16.49
CA PRO A 84 -4.88 -6.68 16.24
C PRO A 84 -5.30 -5.40 16.99
N GLU A 85 -4.61 -5.03 18.06
CA GLU A 85 -4.88 -3.77 18.79
C GLU A 85 -4.47 -2.54 17.96
N TYR A 86 -3.44 -2.68 17.12
CA TYR A 86 -2.89 -1.59 16.32
C TYR A 86 -3.40 -1.60 14.88
N ASN A 87 -3.67 -2.79 14.30
CA ASN A 87 -4.14 -2.90 12.92
C ASN A 87 -5.65 -2.67 12.76
N LEU A 88 -6.37 -2.40 13.84
CA LEU A 88 -7.80 -2.11 13.86
C LEU A 88 -8.70 -3.27 13.45
N SER A 89 -8.20 -4.51 13.35
CA SER A 89 -9.01 -5.67 12.93
C SER A 89 -10.22 -5.93 13.85
N GLY A 90 -10.12 -5.56 15.13
CA GLY A 90 -11.23 -5.63 16.07
C GLY A 90 -12.47 -4.83 15.65
N HIS A 91 -12.32 -3.73 14.92
CA HIS A 91 -13.42 -2.93 14.38
C HIS A 91 -14.21 -3.66 13.29
N PHE A 92 -13.60 -4.68 12.68
CA PHE A 92 -14.22 -5.54 11.65
C PHE A 92 -14.68 -6.88 12.21
N GLY A 93 -14.66 -7.05 13.56
CA GLY A 93 -15.01 -8.31 14.20
C GLY A 93 -13.97 -9.43 13.98
N ALA A 94 -12.75 -9.07 13.65
CA ALA A 94 -11.61 -9.97 13.43
C ALA A 94 -10.53 -9.78 14.50
N ALA A 95 -9.64 -10.76 14.61
CA ALA A 95 -8.40 -10.64 15.39
C ALA A 95 -7.26 -11.10 14.49
N PHE A 96 -6.80 -10.18 13.62
CA PHE A 96 -5.75 -10.47 12.66
C PHE A 96 -4.38 -10.35 13.32
N PHE A 97 -3.65 -11.45 13.31
CA PHE A 97 -2.24 -11.52 13.69
C PHE A 97 -1.46 -11.94 12.43
N GLY A 98 -0.65 -11.06 11.90
CA GLY A 98 0.20 -11.37 10.76
C GLY A 98 1.15 -12.53 11.07
N LYS A 99 1.29 -13.46 10.14
CA LYS A 99 2.06 -14.71 10.33
C LYS A 99 3.27 -14.81 9.42
N LYS A 100 3.42 -13.87 8.48
CA LYS A 100 4.51 -13.90 7.52
C LYS A 100 5.74 -13.22 8.07
N GLN A 101 6.90 -13.62 7.58
CA GLN A 101 8.15 -12.94 7.90
C GLN A 101 8.13 -11.53 7.32
N CYS A 102 8.41 -10.54 8.15
CA CYS A 102 8.51 -9.14 7.72
C CYS A 102 9.88 -8.87 7.09
N VAL A 103 9.88 -8.34 5.86
CA VAL A 103 11.06 -7.75 5.22
C VAL A 103 10.93 -6.24 5.39
N LEU A 104 11.82 -5.67 6.18
CA LEU A 104 11.71 -4.29 6.64
C LEU A 104 12.29 -3.31 5.61
N LEU A 105 11.45 -2.41 5.14
CA LEU A 105 11.80 -1.34 4.21
C LEU A 105 12.07 -0.03 4.94
N LYS A 106 12.87 0.85 4.32
CA LYS A 106 13.21 2.19 4.80
C LYS A 106 13.02 3.24 3.71
N ASP A 107 12.99 4.50 4.13
CA ASP A 107 12.95 5.63 3.21
C ASP A 107 14.14 5.60 2.23
N GLY A 108 13.86 5.69 0.94
CA GLY A 108 14.85 5.65 -0.14
C GLY A 108 15.22 4.26 -0.64
N ASP A 109 14.74 3.18 -0.02
CA ASP A 109 15.00 1.83 -0.51
C ASP A 109 14.42 1.62 -1.91
N ALA A 110 15.13 0.82 -2.72
CA ALA A 110 14.60 0.35 -4.00
C ALA A 110 13.78 -0.92 -3.78
N PHE A 111 12.54 -0.92 -4.28
CA PHE A 111 11.63 -2.07 -4.21
C PHE A 111 10.98 -2.31 -5.57
N MET A 112 11.26 -3.43 -6.22
CA MET A 112 10.61 -3.86 -7.47
C MET A 112 10.50 -2.76 -8.55
N GLY A 113 11.55 -1.92 -8.70
CA GLY A 113 11.57 -0.79 -9.63
C GLY A 113 10.93 0.50 -9.11
N PHE A 114 10.51 0.52 -7.87
CA PHE A 114 10.00 1.71 -7.16
C PHE A 114 10.98 2.18 -6.10
N THR A 115 10.90 3.45 -5.77
CA THR A 115 11.54 4.03 -4.58
C THR A 115 10.53 4.08 -3.45
N VAL A 116 10.90 3.54 -2.30
CA VAL A 116 10.12 3.65 -1.06
C VAL A 116 10.22 5.06 -0.51
N ILE A 117 9.10 5.71 -0.25
CA ILE A 117 9.03 7.04 0.36
C ILE A 117 8.31 6.89 1.68
N HIS A 118 9.03 7.04 2.79
CA HIS A 118 8.42 7.05 4.12
C HIS A 118 7.57 8.32 4.29
N THR A 119 6.29 8.11 4.56
CA THR A 119 5.25 9.14 4.69
C THR A 119 4.42 8.91 5.95
N PRO A 120 5.03 9.08 7.15
CA PRO A 120 4.34 8.87 8.42
C PRO A 120 3.22 9.90 8.62
N GLY A 121 2.28 9.53 9.49
CA GLY A 121 1.22 10.41 9.96
C GLY A 121 -0.14 9.75 10.00
N HIS A 122 -0.59 9.05 8.96
CA HIS A 122 -1.75 8.16 9.04
C HIS A 122 -1.44 6.96 9.94
N THR A 123 -0.28 6.33 9.69
CA THR A 123 0.37 5.38 10.58
C THR A 123 1.84 5.77 10.77
N PRO A 124 2.56 5.20 11.76
CA PRO A 124 3.95 5.57 12.03
C PRO A 124 4.94 5.20 10.91
N GLY A 125 4.62 4.17 10.14
CA GLY A 125 5.47 3.64 9.08
C GLY A 125 4.82 3.68 7.69
N GLY A 126 3.76 4.44 7.50
CA GLY A 126 3.12 4.58 6.19
C GLY A 126 4.13 4.93 5.10
N ILE A 127 4.01 4.27 3.95
CA ILE A 127 4.89 4.51 2.78
C ILE A 127 4.09 4.81 1.52
N CYS A 128 4.75 5.54 0.62
CA CYS A 128 4.39 5.59 -0.78
C CYS A 128 5.44 4.84 -1.61
N LEU A 129 5.02 4.26 -2.74
CA LEU A 129 5.92 3.67 -3.73
C LEU A 129 5.93 4.55 -4.97
N TYR A 130 7.08 5.07 -5.35
CA TYR A 130 7.23 5.97 -6.48
C TYR A 130 8.12 5.38 -7.57
N ASN A 131 7.62 5.37 -8.81
CA ASN A 131 8.39 5.06 -10.00
C ASN A 131 8.50 6.33 -10.86
N GLU A 132 9.73 6.85 -11.04
CA GLU A 132 9.97 8.09 -11.76
C GLU A 132 9.80 7.92 -13.28
N GLU A 133 10.16 6.77 -13.83
CA GLU A 133 10.10 6.49 -15.27
C GLU A 133 8.64 6.38 -15.74
N GLU A 134 7.86 5.58 -15.06
CA GLU A 134 6.43 5.36 -15.35
C GLU A 134 5.52 6.47 -14.80
N LYS A 135 6.07 7.39 -14.00
CA LYS A 135 5.32 8.46 -13.34
C LYS A 135 4.19 7.93 -12.47
N MET A 136 4.45 6.90 -11.69
CA MET A 136 3.47 6.25 -10.82
C MET A 136 3.77 6.52 -9.36
N LEU A 137 2.74 6.87 -8.59
CA LEU A 137 2.80 7.00 -7.14
C LEU A 137 1.67 6.18 -6.52
N PHE A 138 1.99 5.09 -5.86
CA PHE A 138 1.08 4.41 -4.94
C PHE A 138 1.18 5.10 -3.59
N SER A 139 0.12 5.79 -3.18
CA SER A 139 0.17 6.69 -2.01
C SER A 139 -0.38 6.08 -0.73
N GLY A 140 -0.90 4.86 -0.78
CA GLY A 140 -1.61 4.28 0.37
C GLY A 140 -2.61 5.28 0.92
N ASP A 141 -2.67 5.37 2.24
CA ASP A 141 -3.56 6.30 2.95
C ASP A 141 -2.87 7.62 3.34
N THR A 142 -1.73 7.93 2.71
CA THR A 142 -1.10 9.25 2.90
C THR A 142 -1.86 10.35 2.17
N LEU A 143 -2.20 10.12 0.89
CA LEU A 143 -2.81 11.13 0.01
C LEU A 143 -3.86 10.50 -0.90
N PHE A 144 -5.03 11.15 -0.99
CA PHE A 144 -6.15 10.79 -1.87
C PHE A 144 -6.39 11.86 -2.92
N CYS A 145 -7.24 11.56 -3.92
CA CYS A 145 -7.70 12.59 -4.87
C CYS A 145 -8.38 13.78 -4.19
N ALA A 146 -9.12 13.51 -3.12
CA ALA A 146 -9.84 14.52 -2.35
C ALA A 146 -9.53 14.35 -0.86
N GLY A 147 -8.33 14.73 -0.45
CA GLY A 147 -7.94 14.71 0.96
C GLY A 147 -6.74 13.81 1.26
N TYR A 148 -6.66 13.39 2.50
CA TYR A 148 -5.56 12.61 3.07
C TYR A 148 -6.08 11.68 4.16
N GLY A 149 -5.29 10.71 4.57
CA GLY A 149 -5.62 9.76 5.63
C GLY A 149 -5.85 10.43 6.97
N ARG A 150 -6.77 9.90 7.76
CA ARG A 150 -7.02 10.37 9.12
C ARG A 150 -5.84 10.04 10.03
N THR A 151 -5.71 10.77 11.13
CA THR A 151 -4.57 10.67 12.05
C THR A 151 -4.99 10.45 13.51
N ASP A 152 -6.24 10.12 13.75
CA ASP A 152 -6.82 9.94 15.09
C ASP A 152 -6.90 8.47 15.53
N PHE A 153 -6.34 7.55 14.76
CA PHE A 153 -6.12 6.16 15.14
C PHE A 153 -4.80 5.96 15.90
N PRO A 154 -4.62 4.85 16.63
CA PRO A 154 -3.39 4.56 17.35
C PRO A 154 -2.15 4.68 16.45
N GLY A 155 -1.20 5.50 16.86
CA GLY A 155 0.02 5.79 16.09
C GLY A 155 -0.11 6.90 15.06
N GLY A 156 -1.31 7.45 14.83
CA GLY A 156 -1.53 8.59 13.94
C GLY A 156 -0.95 9.88 14.52
N ASP A 157 -0.42 10.74 13.63
CA ASP A 157 0.18 12.04 13.97
C ASP A 157 -0.05 13.04 12.84
N PHE A 158 -0.85 14.08 13.11
CA PHE A 158 -1.20 15.07 12.10
C PHE A 158 -0.02 15.93 11.66
N ASP A 159 0.90 16.28 12.57
CA ASP A 159 2.06 17.09 12.22
C ASP A 159 3.04 16.32 11.33
N GLU A 160 3.20 15.02 11.58
CA GLU A 160 3.98 14.13 10.70
C GLU A 160 3.29 13.99 9.33
N LEU A 161 1.95 13.85 9.28
CA LEU A 161 1.23 13.79 8.02
C LEU A 161 1.42 15.08 7.19
N VAL A 162 1.36 16.24 7.82
CA VAL A 162 1.60 17.54 7.13
C VAL A 162 3.01 17.60 6.53
N LYS A 163 4.04 17.07 7.24
CA LYS A 163 5.40 16.98 6.72
C LYS A 163 5.46 16.01 5.52
N SER A 164 4.80 14.86 5.62
CA SER A 164 4.71 13.87 4.57
C SER A 164 4.04 14.41 3.32
N LEU A 165 2.90 15.08 3.44
CA LEU A 165 2.22 15.76 2.34
C LEU A 165 3.10 16.85 1.71
N SER A 166 3.85 17.61 2.54
CA SER A 166 4.79 18.61 2.05
C SER A 166 5.97 17.98 1.29
N LYS A 167 6.43 16.79 1.71
CA LYS A 167 7.45 15.99 1.01
C LYS A 167 6.94 15.58 -0.38
N LEU A 168 5.74 15.01 -0.48
CA LEU A 168 5.12 14.61 -1.74
C LEU A 168 4.86 15.80 -2.66
N ASN A 169 4.41 16.95 -2.13
CA ASN A 169 4.14 18.15 -2.92
C ASN A 169 5.42 18.79 -3.53
N ARG A 170 6.60 18.51 -2.96
CA ARG A 170 7.90 18.96 -3.54
C ARG A 170 8.37 18.07 -4.68
N MET A 171 7.79 16.88 -4.82
CA MET A 171 8.07 16.02 -5.96
C MET A 171 7.46 16.64 -7.22
N LYS A 172 7.96 16.24 -8.38
CA LYS A 172 7.33 16.66 -9.64
C LYS A 172 5.88 16.18 -9.68
N SER A 173 4.94 17.10 -9.83
CA SER A 173 3.49 16.85 -9.77
C SER A 173 2.92 16.18 -11.04
N ASP A 174 3.74 15.55 -11.86
CA ASP A 174 3.35 14.94 -13.14
C ASP A 174 3.15 13.40 -13.05
N TYR A 175 2.90 12.87 -11.87
CA TYR A 175 2.66 11.45 -11.65
C TYR A 175 1.17 11.09 -11.68
N HIS A 176 0.88 9.85 -12.04
CA HIS A 176 -0.40 9.19 -11.81
C HIS A 176 -0.44 8.73 -10.35
N MET A 177 -1.51 9.05 -9.63
CA MET A 177 -1.63 8.69 -8.22
C MET A 177 -2.62 7.54 -8.06
N TYR A 178 -2.20 6.53 -7.32
CA TYR A 178 -2.90 5.29 -7.01
C TYR A 178 -3.05 5.19 -5.48
N PRO A 179 -4.14 5.75 -4.92
CA PRO A 179 -4.34 5.81 -3.47
C PRO A 179 -4.84 4.49 -2.88
N GLY A 180 -4.80 4.36 -1.54
CA GLY A 180 -5.38 3.24 -0.82
C GLY A 180 -6.91 3.20 -0.90
N HIS A 181 -7.56 4.35 -1.03
CA HIS A 181 -9.01 4.46 -1.19
C HIS A 181 -9.40 5.49 -2.23
N GLY A 182 -10.62 5.32 -2.79
CA GLY A 182 -11.23 6.28 -3.70
C GLY A 182 -10.67 6.21 -5.12
N GLU A 183 -10.77 7.32 -5.83
CA GLU A 183 -10.46 7.37 -7.24
C GLU A 183 -8.95 7.43 -7.53
N ILE A 184 -8.54 6.80 -8.64
CA ILE A 184 -7.19 6.93 -9.19
C ILE A 184 -7.10 8.26 -9.95
N LEU A 185 -6.07 9.05 -9.69
CA LEU A 185 -5.81 10.30 -10.40
C LEU A 185 -4.83 10.07 -11.55
N LEU A 186 -5.35 10.00 -12.75
CA LEU A 186 -4.52 9.96 -13.96
C LEU A 186 -4.17 11.40 -14.38
N ASN A 187 -2.91 11.77 -14.21
CA ASN A 187 -2.41 13.06 -14.68
C ASN A 187 -2.34 13.05 -16.22
N ARG A 188 -3.39 13.55 -16.88
CA ARG A 188 -3.40 13.69 -18.33
C ARG A 188 -2.56 14.91 -18.68
N ARG A 189 -1.33 14.69 -19.20
CA ARG A 189 -0.60 15.79 -19.82
C ARG A 189 -1.54 16.47 -20.81
N LYS A 190 -1.80 17.77 -20.60
CA LYS A 190 -2.33 18.62 -21.68
C LYS A 190 -1.26 18.57 -22.79
N LYS A 191 -1.59 17.93 -23.91
CA LYS A 191 -0.79 17.99 -25.14
C LYS A 191 -0.74 19.41 -25.65
#